data_01058c0aec7f629b0b31befed332138b
#
_entry.id   01058c0aec7f629b0b31befed332138b
#
_cell.length_a   1.000
_cell.length_b   1.000
_cell.length_c   1.000
_cell.angle_alpha   90.00
_cell.angle_beta   90.00
_cell.angle_gamma   90.00
#
_symmetry.space_group_name_H-M   'P 1'
#
loop_
_entity.id
_entity.type
_entity.pdbx_description
1 polymer ?
#
loop_
_entity_poly.entity_id
_entity_poly.type
_entity_poly.pdbx_seq_one_letter_code
_entity_poly.pdbx_strand_id
1 'polypeptide(L)'
;ISSALIDLRSINGAMLGIVLDIDEAAQQDRLDLVNRCIQKAFYENFERDIDTILSQTNQLYPLRIDEYTTVQVACHFTNVDGKGELETVLKSIKTQDSTFADCLECWQKCFEQRNKKLAAKGEQGDITDKEMLKLWVDFYKRFDTMKKSKRNEFSTDWKGIWLGETAPNKRGETRQVEARGTTI
;
A
#
# COMPACT_ATOMS: atom_id res chain seq x y z
N ILE A 1 -9.67 1.01 -10.48
CA ILE A 1 -10.81 0.14 -10.86
C ILE A 1 -11.18 0.37 -12.32
N SER A 2 -11.42 1.61 -12.78
CA SER A 2 -11.83 1.92 -14.17
C SER A 2 -10.93 1.26 -15.22
N SER A 3 -9.62 1.50 -15.21
CA SER A 3 -8.68 0.90 -16.17
C SER A 3 -8.70 -0.62 -16.14
N ALA A 4 -8.74 -1.23 -14.94
CA ALA A 4 -8.80 -2.68 -14.81
C ALA A 4 -10.08 -3.27 -15.43
N LEU A 5 -11.24 -2.62 -15.27
CA LEU A 5 -12.50 -3.08 -15.88
C LEU A 5 -12.47 -3.00 -17.41
N ILE A 6 -11.83 -1.96 -17.97
CA ILE A 6 -11.63 -1.83 -19.42
C ILE A 6 -10.75 -2.97 -19.94
N ASP A 7 -9.62 -3.22 -19.27
CA ASP A 7 -8.67 -4.25 -19.67
C ASP A 7 -9.30 -5.66 -19.62
N LEU A 8 -10.16 -5.90 -18.62
CA LEU A 8 -10.81 -7.20 -18.43
C LEU A 8 -12.02 -7.43 -19.35
N ARG A 9 -12.50 -6.40 -20.08
CA ARG A 9 -13.68 -6.52 -20.96
C ARG A 9 -13.53 -7.59 -22.04
N SER A 10 -12.29 -7.87 -22.47
CA SER A 10 -12.00 -8.90 -23.49
C SER A 10 -11.75 -10.29 -22.91
N ILE A 11 -11.76 -10.45 -21.57
CA ILE A 11 -11.36 -11.69 -20.90
C ILE A 11 -12.52 -12.23 -20.07
N ASN A 12 -13.31 -13.12 -20.67
CA ASN A 12 -14.41 -13.75 -19.93
C ASN A 12 -13.87 -14.68 -18.83
N GLY A 13 -14.49 -14.62 -17.66
CA GLY A 13 -14.10 -15.41 -16.49
C GLY A 13 -12.86 -14.89 -15.75
N ALA A 14 -12.37 -13.70 -16.09
CA ALA A 14 -11.28 -13.06 -15.36
C ALA A 14 -11.66 -12.75 -13.91
N MET A 15 -10.65 -12.62 -13.04
CA MET A 15 -10.82 -12.24 -11.64
C MET A 15 -10.20 -10.87 -11.36
N LEU A 16 -10.95 -10.01 -10.67
CA LEU A 16 -10.50 -8.72 -10.18
C LEU A 16 -10.43 -8.75 -8.66
N GLY A 17 -9.23 -8.74 -8.11
CA GLY A 17 -8.99 -8.59 -6.68
C GLY A 17 -8.77 -7.12 -6.32
N ILE A 18 -9.51 -6.63 -5.34
CA ILE A 18 -9.35 -5.28 -4.78
C ILE A 18 -8.79 -5.43 -3.37
N VAL A 19 -7.62 -4.85 -3.12
CA VAL A 19 -6.97 -4.90 -1.80
C VAL A 19 -6.83 -3.48 -1.28
N LEU A 20 -7.31 -3.22 -0.08
CA LEU A 20 -7.26 -1.91 0.58
C LEU A 20 -6.90 -2.08 2.06
N ASP A 21 -6.32 -1.04 2.63
CA ASP A 21 -6.16 -0.94 4.08
C ASP A 21 -7.50 -0.58 4.73
N ILE A 22 -7.81 -1.24 5.85
CA ILE A 22 -9.00 -0.90 6.62
C ILE A 22 -8.82 0.41 7.38
N ASP A 23 -7.58 0.74 7.75
CA ASP A 23 -7.24 1.88 8.63
C ASP A 23 -8.06 1.85 9.93
N GLU A 24 -8.68 2.99 10.28
CA GLU A 24 -9.58 3.13 11.44
C GLU A 24 -11.07 3.10 11.05
N ALA A 25 -11.38 2.89 9.76
CA ALA A 25 -12.76 2.87 9.28
C ALA A 25 -13.47 1.57 9.62
N ALA A 26 -14.80 1.62 9.74
CA ALA A 26 -15.57 0.40 9.82
C ALA A 26 -15.46 -0.39 8.50
N GLN A 27 -15.43 -1.71 8.59
CA GLN A 27 -15.34 -2.58 7.42
C GLN A 27 -16.46 -2.31 6.40
N GLN A 28 -17.67 -2.02 6.88
CA GLN A 28 -18.81 -1.72 6.00
C GLN A 28 -18.59 -0.40 5.23
N ASP A 29 -18.08 0.64 5.87
CA ASP A 29 -17.80 1.93 5.20
C ASP A 29 -16.78 1.77 4.07
N ARG A 30 -15.77 0.91 4.28
CA ARG A 30 -14.78 0.57 3.25
C ARG A 30 -15.40 -0.23 2.11
N LEU A 31 -16.28 -1.17 2.42
CA LEU A 31 -16.99 -1.95 1.41
C LEU A 31 -17.91 -1.07 0.56
N ASP A 32 -18.63 -0.15 1.21
CA ASP A 32 -19.49 0.83 0.53
C ASP A 32 -18.67 1.79 -0.36
N LEU A 33 -17.48 2.17 0.09
CA LEU A 33 -16.54 2.95 -0.73
C LEU A 33 -16.15 2.19 -2.00
N VAL A 34 -15.80 0.91 -1.88
CA VAL A 34 -15.43 0.06 -3.03
C VAL A 34 -16.61 -0.08 -3.99
N ASN A 35 -17.80 -0.34 -3.48
CA ASN A 35 -19.03 -0.44 -4.28
C ASN A 35 -19.29 0.87 -5.07
N ARG A 36 -19.21 2.03 -4.41
CA ARG A 36 -19.35 3.32 -5.10
C ARG A 36 -18.29 3.53 -6.17
N CYS A 37 -17.04 3.09 -5.93
CA CYS A 37 -15.98 3.19 -6.94
C CYS A 37 -16.25 2.27 -8.15
N ILE A 38 -16.81 1.08 -7.93
CA ILE A 38 -17.20 0.17 -9.02
C ILE A 38 -18.36 0.79 -9.80
N GLN A 39 -19.41 1.25 -9.14
CA GLN A 39 -20.58 1.88 -9.75
C GLN A 39 -20.17 3.09 -10.60
N LYS A 40 -19.34 3.98 -10.04
CA LYS A 40 -18.80 5.13 -10.77
C LYS A 40 -18.00 4.70 -12.01
N ALA A 41 -17.13 3.70 -11.87
CA ALA A 41 -16.34 3.18 -12.98
C ALA A 41 -17.22 2.59 -14.10
N PHE A 42 -18.33 1.93 -13.74
CA PHE A 42 -19.30 1.42 -14.69
C PHE A 42 -20.02 2.55 -15.44
N TYR A 43 -20.51 3.55 -14.71
CA TYR A 43 -21.17 4.68 -15.32
C TYR A 43 -20.25 5.45 -16.29
N GLU A 44 -19.01 5.73 -15.87
CA GLU A 44 -18.03 6.46 -16.67
C GLU A 44 -17.56 5.73 -17.94
N ASN A 45 -17.48 4.40 -17.92
CA ASN A 45 -16.91 3.65 -19.04
C ASN A 45 -17.95 2.90 -19.90
N PHE A 46 -19.13 2.65 -19.35
CA PHE A 46 -20.16 1.85 -20.03
C PHE A 46 -21.51 2.55 -20.07
N GLU A 47 -21.62 3.79 -19.55
CA GLU A 47 -22.87 4.57 -19.46
C GLU A 47 -24.02 3.75 -18.82
N ARG A 48 -23.69 2.95 -17.82
CA ARG A 48 -24.60 1.96 -17.22
C ARG A 48 -24.55 2.01 -15.71
N ASP A 49 -25.71 2.09 -15.08
CA ASP A 49 -25.85 1.92 -13.65
C ASP A 49 -25.87 0.43 -13.30
N ILE A 50 -25.29 0.12 -12.15
CA ILE A 50 -25.28 -1.22 -11.57
C ILE A 50 -25.62 -1.16 -10.10
N ASP A 51 -26.25 -2.22 -9.59
CA ASP A 51 -26.52 -2.39 -8.18
C ASP A 51 -25.24 -2.59 -7.36
N THR A 52 -25.38 -2.54 -6.04
CA THR A 52 -24.30 -2.91 -5.12
C THR A 52 -23.92 -4.37 -5.32
N ILE A 53 -22.62 -4.63 -5.55
CA ILE A 53 -22.12 -5.95 -5.91
C ILE A 53 -21.56 -6.67 -4.71
N LEU A 54 -20.68 -6.00 -3.96
CA LEU A 54 -19.97 -6.62 -2.85
C LEU A 54 -20.79 -6.46 -1.56
N SER A 55 -21.22 -7.57 -0.97
CA SER A 55 -21.88 -7.59 0.34
C SER A 55 -20.95 -8.03 1.47
N GLN A 56 -19.85 -8.71 1.16
CA GLN A 56 -18.87 -9.21 2.11
C GLN A 56 -17.47 -9.16 1.51
N THR A 57 -16.46 -9.15 2.37
CA THR A 57 -15.06 -9.30 1.97
C THR A 57 -14.69 -10.78 1.77
N ASN A 58 -13.61 -11.03 1.05
CA ASN A 58 -13.05 -12.38 0.81
C ASN A 58 -14.03 -13.35 0.09
N GLN A 59 -15.01 -12.82 -0.59
CA GLN A 59 -15.96 -13.58 -1.41
C GLN A 59 -15.93 -13.08 -2.85
N LEU A 60 -16.05 -14.00 -3.80
CA LEU A 60 -16.16 -13.69 -5.22
C LEU A 60 -17.60 -13.37 -5.60
N TYR A 61 -17.78 -12.28 -6.33
CA TYR A 61 -19.06 -11.82 -6.83
C TYR A 61 -19.01 -11.68 -8.35
N PRO A 62 -19.98 -12.21 -9.10
CA PRO A 62 -20.02 -12.05 -10.53
C PRO A 62 -20.40 -10.62 -10.89
N LEU A 63 -19.59 -9.99 -11.75
CA LEU A 63 -19.82 -8.68 -12.31
C LEU A 63 -19.95 -8.81 -13.82
N ARG A 64 -21.15 -8.61 -14.34
CA ARG A 64 -21.42 -8.67 -15.77
C ARG A 64 -21.04 -7.35 -16.45
N ILE A 65 -19.98 -7.36 -17.22
CA ILE A 65 -19.48 -6.17 -17.95
C ILE A 65 -20.34 -5.91 -19.18
N ASP A 66 -20.60 -6.96 -19.99
CA ASP A 66 -21.47 -6.90 -21.17
C ASP A 66 -22.22 -8.22 -21.39
N GLU A 67 -22.79 -8.43 -22.58
CA GLU A 67 -23.56 -9.65 -22.87
C GLU A 67 -22.74 -10.93 -22.85
N TYR A 68 -21.43 -10.82 -23.12
CA TYR A 68 -20.52 -11.95 -23.32
C TYR A 68 -19.50 -12.07 -22.18
N THR A 69 -19.28 -11.02 -21.42
CA THR A 69 -18.19 -10.94 -20.46
C THR A 69 -18.71 -10.79 -19.03
N THR A 70 -18.36 -11.77 -18.20
CA THR A 70 -18.55 -11.72 -16.75
C THR A 70 -17.19 -11.90 -16.07
N VAL A 71 -16.85 -11.02 -15.14
CA VAL A 71 -15.67 -11.12 -14.31
C VAL A 71 -16.06 -11.43 -12.87
N GLN A 72 -15.18 -12.09 -12.14
CA GLN A 72 -15.36 -12.31 -10.70
C GLN A 72 -14.65 -11.21 -9.95
N VAL A 73 -15.33 -10.52 -9.04
CA VAL A 73 -14.76 -9.44 -8.23
C VAL A 73 -14.73 -9.86 -6.77
N ALA A 74 -13.60 -9.64 -6.12
CA ALA A 74 -13.48 -9.81 -4.67
C ALA A 74 -12.79 -8.60 -4.05
N CYS A 75 -13.11 -8.30 -2.80
CA CYS A 75 -12.44 -7.28 -2.00
C CYS A 75 -11.82 -7.92 -0.76
N HIS A 76 -10.58 -7.54 -0.47
CA HIS A 76 -9.88 -7.90 0.75
C HIS A 76 -9.38 -6.64 1.48
N PHE A 77 -9.57 -6.60 2.78
CA PHE A 77 -9.01 -5.53 3.60
C PHE A 77 -7.83 -6.05 4.41
N THR A 78 -6.69 -5.37 4.26
CA THR A 78 -5.51 -5.69 5.05
C THR A 78 -5.72 -5.23 6.48
N ASN A 79 -5.67 -6.19 7.41
CA ASN A 79 -5.87 -5.90 8.83
C ASN A 79 -5.33 -7.05 9.70
N VAL A 80 -5.14 -6.73 10.99
CA VAL A 80 -4.93 -7.71 12.06
C VAL A 80 -6.04 -7.47 13.08
N ASP A 81 -6.83 -8.51 13.36
CA ASP A 81 -7.97 -8.42 14.28
C ASP A 81 -8.97 -7.30 13.94
N GLY A 82 -9.17 -7.06 12.64
CA GLY A 82 -10.12 -6.07 12.13
C GLY A 82 -9.63 -4.62 12.14
N LYS A 83 -8.34 -4.39 12.42
CA LYS A 83 -7.72 -3.06 12.46
C LYS A 83 -6.36 -3.06 11.78
N GLY A 84 -5.92 -1.87 11.41
CA GLY A 84 -4.56 -1.63 10.94
C GLY A 84 -4.41 -1.54 9.43
N GLU A 85 -3.17 -1.59 9.02
CA GLU A 85 -2.69 -1.37 7.67
C GLU A 85 -1.86 -2.57 7.21
N LEU A 86 -1.43 -2.55 5.95
CA LEU A 86 -0.54 -3.56 5.40
C LEU A 86 0.71 -3.77 6.27
N GLU A 87 1.29 -2.70 6.80
CA GLU A 87 2.47 -2.77 7.66
C GLU A 87 2.20 -3.54 8.95
N THR A 88 1.00 -3.44 9.52
CA THR A 88 0.58 -4.22 10.70
C THR A 88 0.55 -5.71 10.37
N VAL A 89 0.00 -6.06 9.20
CA VAL A 89 -0.01 -7.46 8.71
C VAL A 89 1.41 -7.96 8.52
N LEU A 90 2.27 -7.18 7.83
CA LEU A 90 3.66 -7.55 7.58
C LEU A 90 4.44 -7.77 8.90
N LYS A 91 4.22 -6.92 9.91
CA LYS A 91 4.82 -7.11 11.24
C LYS A 91 4.32 -8.38 11.93
N SER A 92 3.05 -8.75 11.75
CA SER A 92 2.46 -9.94 12.39
C SER A 92 2.91 -11.27 11.77
N ILE A 93 3.18 -11.28 10.44
CA ILE A 93 3.56 -12.49 9.69
C ILE A 93 5.06 -12.65 9.47
N LYS A 94 5.88 -11.81 10.11
CA LYS A 94 7.34 -11.89 9.97
C LYS A 94 7.87 -13.31 10.28
N THR A 95 8.77 -13.79 9.43
CA THR A 95 9.34 -15.14 9.54
C THR A 95 10.74 -15.18 10.14
N GLN A 96 11.38 -14.03 10.30
CA GLN A 96 12.74 -13.89 10.84
C GLN A 96 12.72 -12.98 12.07
N ASP A 97 13.76 -13.09 12.89
CA ASP A 97 13.95 -12.19 14.02
C ASP A 97 14.04 -10.74 13.56
N SER A 98 13.47 -9.83 14.34
CA SER A 98 13.40 -8.39 14.06
C SER A 98 14.34 -7.58 14.95
N THR A 99 15.54 -8.12 15.24
CA THR A 99 16.49 -7.56 16.22
C THR A 99 16.80 -6.08 15.94
N PHE A 100 17.04 -5.71 14.69
CA PHE A 100 17.34 -4.32 14.33
C PHE A 100 16.09 -3.45 14.27
N ALA A 101 14.99 -3.96 13.73
CA ALA A 101 13.75 -3.21 13.64
C ALA A 101 13.14 -2.94 15.03
N ASP A 102 13.25 -3.90 15.96
CA ASP A 102 12.75 -3.74 17.33
C ASP A 102 13.53 -2.67 18.14
N CYS A 103 14.75 -2.31 17.73
CA CYS A 103 15.45 -1.16 18.31
C CYS A 103 14.69 0.16 18.11
N LEU A 104 13.84 0.27 17.08
CA LEU A 104 13.00 1.43 16.84
C LEU A 104 11.94 1.63 17.95
N GLU A 105 11.60 0.62 18.73
CA GLU A 105 10.68 0.76 19.86
C GLU A 105 11.23 1.71 20.95
N CYS A 106 12.54 1.76 21.11
CA CYS A 106 13.17 2.74 21.99
C CYS A 106 13.01 4.17 21.43
N TRP A 107 13.11 4.31 20.13
CA TRP A 107 12.88 5.58 19.41
C TRP A 107 11.43 6.02 19.55
N GLN A 108 10.48 5.13 19.36
CA GLN A 108 9.05 5.42 19.51
C GLN A 108 8.75 6.06 20.86
N LYS A 109 9.28 5.53 21.95
CA LYS A 109 9.12 6.11 23.30
C LYS A 109 9.64 7.55 23.39
N CYS A 110 10.74 7.86 22.73
CA CYS A 110 11.28 9.22 22.68
C CYS A 110 10.33 10.17 21.90
N PHE A 111 9.79 9.74 20.77
CA PHE A 111 8.84 10.52 19.98
C PHE A 111 7.51 10.72 20.70
N GLU A 112 6.98 9.72 21.36
CA GLU A 112 5.78 9.84 22.18
C GLU A 112 5.93 10.91 23.27
N GLN A 113 7.09 10.95 23.94
CA GLN A 113 7.38 11.97 24.95
C GLN A 113 7.49 13.37 24.34
N ARG A 114 8.10 13.47 23.16
CA ARG A 114 8.19 14.73 22.40
C ARG A 114 6.81 15.18 21.95
N ASN A 115 6.03 14.32 21.34
CA ASN A 115 4.68 14.62 20.86
C ASN A 115 3.76 15.08 22.01
N LYS A 116 3.84 14.47 23.18
CA LYS A 116 3.13 14.94 24.38
C LYS A 116 3.51 16.37 24.78
N LYS A 117 4.80 16.71 24.69
CA LYS A 117 5.29 18.07 24.98
C LYS A 117 4.82 19.10 23.94
N LEU A 118 4.76 18.71 22.66
CA LEU A 118 4.25 19.55 21.57
C LEU A 118 2.74 19.77 21.71
N ALA A 119 1.99 18.70 21.95
CA ALA A 119 0.54 18.76 22.17
C ALA A 119 0.17 19.68 23.37
N ALA A 120 0.98 19.68 24.44
CA ALA A 120 0.78 20.58 25.58
C ALA A 120 0.97 22.06 25.21
N LYS A 121 1.64 22.36 24.08
CA LYS A 121 1.82 23.71 23.53
C LYS A 121 0.82 24.04 22.42
N GLY A 122 -0.08 23.11 22.06
CA GLY A 122 -0.99 23.24 20.93
C GLY A 122 -0.33 22.99 19.57
N GLU A 123 0.87 22.40 19.57
CA GLU A 123 1.61 22.05 18.36
C GLU A 123 1.36 20.59 17.97
N GLN A 124 1.36 20.29 16.65
CA GLN A 124 1.20 18.91 16.15
C GLN A 124 2.50 18.13 16.37
N GLY A 125 2.39 16.83 16.67
CA GLY A 125 3.53 15.93 16.78
C GLY A 125 4.23 15.71 15.44
N ASP A 126 5.55 15.48 15.50
CA ASP A 126 6.41 15.37 14.29
C ASP A 126 6.26 14.03 13.58
N ILE A 127 6.01 12.93 14.30
CA ILE A 127 5.95 11.56 13.76
C ILE A 127 4.75 10.83 14.37
N THR A 128 3.97 10.22 13.53
CA THR A 128 2.79 9.42 13.90
C THR A 128 3.17 7.95 14.13
N ASP A 129 2.33 7.19 14.83
CA ASP A 129 2.50 5.74 15.02
C ASP A 129 2.49 5.00 13.68
N LYS A 130 1.70 5.47 12.70
CA LYS A 130 1.65 4.96 11.33
C LYS A 130 3.00 5.13 10.61
N GLU A 131 3.62 6.28 10.72
CA GLU A 131 4.94 6.52 10.14
C GLU A 131 6.03 5.69 10.83
N MET A 132 5.93 5.52 12.14
CA MET A 132 6.82 4.64 12.90
C MET A 132 6.70 3.18 12.47
N LEU A 133 5.48 2.71 12.20
CA LEU A 133 5.26 1.34 11.73
C LEU A 133 5.85 1.12 10.33
N LYS A 134 5.69 2.08 9.41
CA LYS A 134 6.34 2.05 8.08
C LYS A 134 7.85 2.00 8.21
N LEU A 135 8.41 2.83 9.07
CA LEU A 135 9.84 2.84 9.35
C LEU A 135 10.31 1.49 9.90
N TRP A 136 9.52 0.86 10.79
CA TRP A 136 9.82 -0.46 11.33
C TRP A 136 9.88 -1.52 10.22
N VAL A 137 8.89 -1.54 9.31
CA VAL A 137 8.87 -2.49 8.18
C VAL A 137 10.08 -2.28 7.26
N ASP A 138 10.45 -1.03 6.97
CA ASP A 138 11.62 -0.71 6.15
C ASP A 138 12.93 -1.17 6.80
N PHE A 139 13.06 -0.97 8.12
CA PHE A 139 14.22 -1.45 8.87
C PHE A 139 14.29 -2.98 8.88
N TYR A 140 13.17 -3.66 9.17
CA TYR A 140 13.09 -5.12 9.15
C TYR A 140 13.51 -5.66 7.79
N LYS A 141 12.91 -5.16 6.72
CA LYS A 141 13.25 -5.56 5.36
C LYS A 141 14.73 -5.36 5.05
N ARG A 142 15.30 -4.24 5.46
CA ARG A 142 16.68 -3.86 5.11
C ARG A 142 17.74 -4.53 5.99
N PHE A 143 17.53 -4.60 7.30
CA PHE A 143 18.57 -4.98 8.25
C PHE A 143 18.40 -6.39 8.80
N ASP A 144 17.18 -6.87 8.96
CA ASP A 144 16.92 -8.19 9.50
C ASP A 144 16.81 -9.27 8.41
N THR A 145 16.30 -8.93 7.21
CA THR A 145 16.12 -9.93 6.13
C THR A 145 17.18 -9.90 5.05
N MET A 146 17.86 -8.77 4.81
CA MET A 146 18.85 -8.66 3.75
C MET A 146 20.27 -8.97 4.21
N LYS A 147 21.00 -9.75 3.40
CA LYS A 147 22.46 -9.91 3.59
C LYS A 147 23.17 -8.57 3.46
N LYS A 148 24.24 -8.37 4.24
CA LYS A 148 25.03 -7.11 4.27
C LYS A 148 25.45 -6.62 2.88
N SER A 149 25.84 -7.51 1.96
CA SER A 149 26.22 -7.17 0.59
C SER A 149 25.08 -6.53 -0.21
N LYS A 150 23.84 -6.97 -0.01
CA LYS A 150 22.66 -6.45 -0.72
C LYS A 150 22.10 -5.16 -0.13
N ARG A 151 22.47 -4.80 1.11
CA ARG A 151 21.98 -3.57 1.76
C ARG A 151 22.43 -2.31 1.02
N ASN A 152 23.63 -2.32 0.44
CA ASN A 152 24.15 -1.18 -0.32
C ASN A 152 23.43 -1.01 -1.67
N GLU A 153 23.11 -2.12 -2.36
CA GLU A 153 22.33 -2.10 -3.60
C GLU A 153 20.93 -1.52 -3.36
N PHE A 154 20.25 -1.96 -2.30
CA PHE A 154 18.95 -1.43 -1.90
C PHE A 154 19.00 0.07 -1.57
N SER A 155 20.07 0.54 -0.93
CA SER A 155 20.28 1.97 -0.64
C SER A 155 20.42 2.81 -1.91
N THR A 156 21.03 2.25 -2.95
CA THR A 156 21.22 2.93 -4.24
C THR A 156 19.90 3.04 -5.00
N ASP A 157 19.10 1.98 -4.99
CA ASP A 157 17.77 1.97 -5.62
C ASP A 157 16.82 2.98 -4.97
N TRP A 158 16.86 3.13 -3.65
CA TRP A 158 16.08 4.15 -2.95
C TRP A 158 16.45 5.58 -3.37
N LYS A 159 17.74 5.88 -3.57
CA LYS A 159 18.15 7.19 -4.08
C LYS A 159 17.55 7.46 -5.47
N GLY A 160 17.54 6.47 -6.34
CA GLY A 160 16.93 6.58 -7.65
C GLY A 160 15.42 6.84 -7.58
N ILE A 161 14.71 6.11 -6.73
CA ILE A 161 13.25 6.27 -6.51
C ILE A 161 12.92 7.66 -5.96
N TRP A 162 13.66 8.14 -4.95
CA TRP A 162 13.39 9.43 -4.29
C TRP A 162 13.75 10.63 -5.15
N LEU A 163 14.78 10.53 -5.98
CA LEU A 163 15.22 11.63 -6.83
C LEU A 163 14.50 11.68 -8.19
N GLY A 164 13.58 10.75 -8.46
CA GLY A 164 12.84 10.66 -9.72
C GLY A 164 13.74 10.36 -10.94
N GLU A 165 14.98 9.93 -10.70
CA GLU A 165 16.01 9.74 -11.72
C GLU A 165 15.95 8.41 -12.46
N THR A 166 15.05 7.50 -12.04
CA THR A 166 14.88 6.17 -12.64
C THR A 166 13.70 6.05 -13.61
N ALA A 167 13.01 7.15 -13.91
CA ALA A 167 12.03 7.10 -14.99
C ALA A 167 12.79 6.94 -16.31
N PRO A 168 12.57 5.83 -17.07
CA PRO A 168 13.17 5.69 -18.40
C PRO A 168 12.75 6.89 -19.25
N ASN A 169 13.70 7.48 -19.97
CA ASN A 169 13.35 8.52 -20.93
C ASN A 169 12.39 7.92 -21.96
N LYS A 170 11.70 8.75 -22.72
CA LYS A 170 10.72 8.31 -23.75
C LYS A 170 11.30 7.35 -24.81
N ARG A 171 12.58 7.01 -24.75
CA ARG A 171 13.28 6.05 -25.64
C ARG A 171 13.69 4.76 -24.93
N GLY A 172 13.31 4.56 -23.64
CA GLY A 172 13.64 3.33 -22.91
C GLY A 172 15.10 3.20 -22.46
N GLU A 173 15.89 4.26 -22.56
CA GLU A 173 17.28 4.26 -22.10
C GLU A 173 17.34 4.71 -20.63
N THR A 174 17.91 3.86 -19.78
CA THR A 174 18.20 4.21 -18.39
C THR A 174 19.42 5.15 -18.36
N ARG A 175 19.25 6.40 -17.96
CA ARG A 175 20.38 7.27 -17.68
C ARG A 175 21.13 6.76 -16.46
N GLN A 176 22.36 6.31 -16.63
CA GLN A 176 23.28 6.16 -15.50
C GLN A 176 23.59 7.56 -15.00
N VAL A 177 23.16 7.86 -13.78
CA VAL A 177 23.60 9.08 -13.09
C VAL A 177 24.95 8.78 -12.49
N GLU A 178 25.99 9.40 -13.07
CA GLU A 178 27.30 9.43 -12.42
C GLU A 178 27.16 10.08 -11.03
N ALA A 179 27.43 9.29 -10.01
CA ALA A 179 27.51 9.77 -8.64
C ALA A 179 28.64 10.81 -8.57
N ARG A 180 28.30 12.11 -8.64
CA ARG A 180 29.24 13.16 -8.27
C ARG A 180 29.55 12.98 -6.79
N GLY A 181 30.74 12.45 -6.52
CA GLY A 181 31.25 12.28 -5.18
C GLY A 181 31.30 13.63 -4.48
N THR A 182 30.47 13.77 -3.47
CA THR A 182 30.66 14.81 -2.46
C THR A 182 31.63 14.23 -1.45
N THR A 183 32.91 14.58 -1.63
CA THR A 183 33.94 14.39 -0.59
C THR A 183 33.57 15.31 0.57
N ILE A 184 33.38 14.76 1.74
CA ILE A 184 33.42 15.45 3.04
C ILE A 184 34.77 15.13 3.64
#